data_cae05177e9130d0d6c4f7898097810d7
#
_entry.id   cae05177e9130d0d6c4f7898097810d7
#
_cell.length_a   1.000
_cell.length_b   1.000
_cell.length_c   1.000
_cell.angle_alpha   90.00
_cell.angle_beta   90.00
_cell.angle_gamma   90.00
#
_symmetry.space_group_name_H-M   'P 1'
#
loop_
_entity.id
_entity.type
_entity.pdbx_description
1 polymer ?
#
loop_
_entity_poly.entity_id
_entity_poly.type
_entity_poly.pdbx_seq_one_letter_code
_entity_poly.pdbx_strand_id
1 'polypeptide(L)'
;MSVCTPELRERIFEQGGHPTSMNNRHAAHVQRMVDAVLNCPGDTDPALRRTIEAWSAKLGGRSGAEVVEIPAELTGYVTKVALHAYKTLDEDIEALRNAGYSEDAIFEMTLSVAIGAGQARLERGLAALKGAPDAAQEA
;
A
#
# COMPACT_ATOMS: atom_id res chain seq x y z
N MET A 1 6.16 0.77 23.20
CA MET A 1 4.92 1.06 22.43
C MET A 1 4.84 2.56 22.21
N SER A 2 5.37 3.04 21.12
CA SER A 2 5.15 4.44 20.72
C SER A 2 3.81 4.53 20.02
N VAL A 3 2.84 5.00 20.75
CA VAL A 3 1.52 5.34 20.22
C VAL A 3 1.72 6.51 19.26
N CYS A 4 1.19 6.41 18.07
CA CYS A 4 1.06 7.54 17.15
C CYS A 4 0.40 8.68 17.93
N THR A 5 1.15 9.72 18.28
CA THR A 5 0.70 10.73 19.24
C THR A 5 -0.51 11.50 18.72
N PRO A 6 -1.44 11.91 19.61
CA PRO A 6 -2.63 12.69 19.24
C PRO A 6 -2.34 13.98 18.48
N GLU A 7 -1.16 14.56 18.66
CA GLU A 7 -0.75 15.80 17.98
C GLU A 7 -0.66 15.70 16.45
N LEU A 8 -0.35 14.51 15.92
CA LEU A 8 -0.42 14.29 14.47
C LEU A 8 -1.87 14.23 13.98
N ARG A 9 -2.81 13.86 14.86
CA ARG A 9 -4.23 13.85 14.57
C ARG A 9 -4.83 15.24 14.40
N GLU A 10 -4.36 16.20 15.19
CA GLU A 10 -4.91 17.56 15.20
C GLU A 10 -4.42 18.39 14.01
N ARG A 11 -3.18 18.22 13.57
CA ARG A 11 -2.65 18.94 12.40
C ARG A 11 -3.34 18.61 11.09
N ILE A 12 -3.91 17.41 10.97
CA ILE A 12 -4.66 16.99 9.78
C ILE A 12 -6.09 17.58 9.79
N PHE A 13 -6.60 17.95 10.96
CA PHE A 13 -7.95 18.46 11.12
C PHE A 13 -8.07 19.98 10.84
N GLU A 14 -7.00 20.74 10.95
CA GLU A 14 -7.03 22.21 10.81
C GLU A 14 -6.93 22.73 9.37
N GLN A 15 -6.70 21.88 8.37
CA GLN A 15 -6.79 22.28 6.96
C GLN A 15 -8.20 21.99 6.43
N GLY A 16 -9.20 22.54 7.13
CA GLY A 16 -10.62 22.42 6.81
C GLY A 16 -11.04 23.27 5.62
N GLY A 17 -11.01 22.69 4.43
CA GLY A 17 -11.90 23.11 3.38
C GLY A 17 -13.26 22.42 3.55
N HIS A 18 -14.37 23.14 3.40
CA HIS A 18 -15.75 22.64 3.49
C HIS A 18 -15.93 21.31 2.72
N PRO A 19 -16.55 20.27 3.31
CA PRO A 19 -16.76 19.00 2.63
C PRO A 19 -17.93 19.11 1.65
N THR A 20 -17.65 19.49 0.45
CA THR A 20 -18.60 19.37 -0.66
C THR A 20 -18.40 18.00 -1.32
N SER A 21 -19.27 17.06 -0.98
CA SER A 21 -19.39 15.73 -1.59
C SER A 21 -19.01 14.54 -0.68
N MET A 22 -19.91 13.57 -0.63
CA MET A 22 -19.70 12.26 0.06
C MET A 22 -18.42 11.56 -0.41
N ASN A 23 -17.98 11.83 -1.63
CA ASN A 23 -16.74 11.29 -2.21
C ASN A 23 -15.48 11.74 -1.45
N ASN A 24 -15.49 12.94 -0.88
CA ASN A 24 -14.31 13.52 -0.22
C ASN A 24 -14.08 12.95 1.19
N ARG A 25 -15.14 12.52 1.88
CA ARG A 25 -15.03 11.91 3.23
C ARG A 25 -14.39 10.52 3.18
N HIS A 26 -14.75 9.71 2.19
CA HIS A 26 -14.16 8.38 2.02
C HIS A 26 -12.68 8.48 1.64
N ALA A 27 -12.31 9.38 0.74
CA ALA A 27 -10.93 9.63 0.36
C ALA A 27 -10.05 10.02 1.57
N ALA A 28 -10.57 10.90 2.45
CA ALA A 28 -9.86 11.31 3.65
C ALA A 28 -9.67 10.16 4.66
N HIS A 29 -10.65 9.25 4.79
CA HIS A 29 -10.53 8.08 5.65
C HIS A 29 -9.50 7.09 5.11
N VAL A 30 -9.54 6.81 3.82
CA VAL A 30 -8.56 5.94 3.14
C VAL A 30 -7.16 6.51 3.29
N GLN A 31 -6.97 7.81 3.06
CA GLN A 31 -5.67 8.45 3.19
C GLN A 31 -5.11 8.34 4.61
N ARG A 32 -5.92 8.55 5.64
CA ARG A 32 -5.50 8.38 7.03
C ARG A 32 -5.09 6.96 7.35
N MET A 33 -5.83 5.97 6.83
CA MET A 33 -5.48 4.55 7.00
C MET A 33 -4.13 4.25 6.33
N VAL A 34 -3.93 4.71 5.10
CA VAL A 34 -2.68 4.53 4.35
C VAL A 34 -1.52 5.16 5.09
N ASP A 35 -1.67 6.41 5.55
CA ASP A 35 -0.63 7.11 6.30
C ASP A 35 -0.29 6.41 7.62
N ALA A 36 -1.29 5.87 8.31
CA ALA A 36 -1.07 5.12 9.54
C ALA A 36 -0.25 3.85 9.28
N VAL A 37 -0.58 3.08 8.25
CA VAL A 37 0.14 1.84 7.92
C VAL A 37 1.56 2.14 7.43
N LEU A 38 1.74 3.12 6.55
CA LEU A 38 3.02 3.36 5.89
C LEU A 38 4.00 4.19 6.72
N ASN A 39 3.52 5.06 7.61
CA ASN A 39 4.35 6.08 8.24
C ASN A 39 4.44 5.98 9.77
N CYS A 40 3.53 5.25 10.44
CA CYS A 40 3.63 5.08 11.89
C CYS A 40 4.76 4.12 12.27
N PRO A 41 5.38 4.30 13.45
CA PRO A 41 6.37 3.36 13.97
C PRO A 41 5.82 1.94 14.07
N GLY A 42 6.66 0.96 13.76
CA GLY A 42 6.32 -0.46 13.82
C GLY A 42 7.58 -1.31 13.85
N ASP A 43 7.44 -2.59 13.62
CA ASP A 43 8.56 -3.55 13.59
C ASP A 43 9.42 -3.38 12.33
N THR A 44 8.84 -2.86 11.24
CA THR A 44 9.58 -2.53 10.03
C THR A 44 9.83 -1.03 9.90
N ASP A 45 10.91 -0.68 9.21
CA ASP A 45 11.17 0.71 8.85
C ASP A 45 10.04 1.25 7.94
N PRO A 46 9.45 2.41 8.24
CA PRO A 46 8.49 3.06 7.35
C PRO A 46 9.01 3.24 5.92
N ALA A 47 10.32 3.47 5.72
CA ALA A 47 10.91 3.55 4.39
C ALA A 47 10.74 2.24 3.61
N LEU A 48 10.95 1.10 4.26
CA LEU A 48 10.73 -0.22 3.64
C LEU A 48 9.25 -0.42 3.26
N ARG A 49 8.33 -0.07 4.14
CA ARG A 49 6.88 -0.20 3.86
C ARG A 49 6.44 0.67 2.68
N ARG A 50 6.93 1.91 2.58
CA ARG A 50 6.67 2.77 1.42
C ARG A 50 7.26 2.21 0.12
N THR A 51 8.45 1.64 0.20
CA THR A 51 9.08 0.99 -0.96
C THR A 51 8.29 -0.23 -1.42
N ILE A 52 7.82 -1.06 -0.49
CA ILE A 52 6.96 -2.22 -0.79
C ILE A 52 5.62 -1.76 -1.38
N GLU A 53 5.02 -0.70 -0.84
CA GLU A 53 3.79 -0.12 -1.39
C GLU A 53 3.98 0.32 -2.84
N ALA A 54 5.04 1.10 -3.11
CA ALA A 54 5.34 1.59 -4.45
C ALA A 54 5.62 0.46 -5.46
N TRP A 55 6.38 -0.56 -5.04
CA TRP A 55 6.61 -1.76 -5.83
C TRP A 55 5.30 -2.48 -6.18
N SER A 56 4.46 -2.67 -5.18
CA SER A 56 3.17 -3.36 -5.34
C SER A 56 2.18 -2.57 -6.17
N ALA A 57 2.18 -1.24 -6.06
CA ALA A 57 1.39 -0.35 -6.90
C ALA A 57 1.76 -0.45 -8.37
N LYS A 58 3.06 -0.56 -8.67
CA LYS A 58 3.55 -0.80 -10.03
C LYS A 58 3.04 -2.14 -10.57
N LEU A 59 3.12 -3.21 -9.78
CA LEU A 59 2.55 -4.52 -10.14
C LEU A 59 1.03 -4.45 -10.33
N GLY A 60 0.33 -3.61 -9.57
CA GLY A 60 -1.10 -3.34 -9.70
C GLY A 60 -1.47 -2.49 -10.91
N GLY A 61 -0.49 -1.99 -11.66
CA GLY A 61 -0.67 -1.25 -12.90
C GLY A 61 -0.64 0.27 -12.78
N ARG A 62 -0.07 0.83 -11.69
CA ARG A 62 0.17 2.27 -11.59
C ARG A 62 1.24 2.68 -12.61
N SER A 63 0.90 3.62 -13.49
CA SER A 63 1.81 4.16 -14.50
C SER A 63 2.73 5.23 -13.90
N GLY A 64 3.95 5.36 -14.44
CA GLY A 64 4.88 6.44 -14.09
C GLY A 64 5.54 6.29 -12.71
N ALA A 65 5.39 5.16 -12.02
CA ALA A 65 6.08 4.90 -10.78
C ALA A 65 7.59 4.76 -11.02
N GLU A 66 8.39 5.37 -10.15
CA GLU A 66 9.84 5.17 -10.14
C GLU A 66 10.17 3.67 -9.99
N VAL A 67 11.32 3.30 -10.56
CA VAL A 67 11.87 1.96 -10.33
C VAL A 67 12.41 1.93 -8.91
N VAL A 68 11.69 1.26 -8.03
CA VAL A 68 12.12 1.01 -6.65
C VAL A 68 12.60 -0.43 -6.53
N GLU A 69 13.59 -0.65 -5.71
CA GLU A 69 14.09 -1.99 -5.40
C GLU A 69 13.70 -2.37 -3.96
N ILE A 70 13.29 -3.61 -3.80
CA ILE A 70 13.04 -4.21 -2.49
C ILE A 70 14.09 -5.29 -2.22
N PRO A 71 14.33 -5.65 -0.95
CA PRO A 71 15.22 -6.76 -0.63
C PRO A 71 14.87 -8.02 -1.41
N ALA A 72 15.89 -8.72 -1.92
CA ALA A 72 15.71 -9.86 -2.81
C ALA A 72 14.87 -10.98 -2.18
N GLU A 73 15.03 -11.22 -0.88
CA GLU A 73 14.28 -12.22 -0.12
C GLU A 73 12.78 -11.89 -0.01
N LEU A 74 12.39 -10.63 -0.17
CA LEU A 74 10.99 -10.20 -0.14
C LEU A 74 10.30 -10.26 -1.50
N THR A 75 11.06 -10.23 -2.58
CA THR A 75 10.52 -10.08 -3.94
C THR A 75 9.49 -11.16 -4.27
N GLY A 76 9.79 -12.41 -3.97
CA GLY A 76 8.88 -13.53 -4.22
C GLY A 76 7.57 -13.43 -3.47
N TYR A 77 7.65 -13.14 -2.17
CA TYR A 77 6.48 -12.99 -1.31
C TYR A 77 5.61 -11.78 -1.72
N VAL A 78 6.23 -10.62 -1.87
CA VAL A 78 5.54 -9.38 -2.26
C VAL A 78 4.83 -9.54 -3.60
N THR A 79 5.50 -10.12 -4.59
CA THR A 79 4.91 -10.40 -5.91
C THR A 79 3.74 -11.36 -5.81
N LYS A 80 3.88 -12.42 -5.01
CA LYS A 80 2.81 -13.41 -4.79
C LYS A 80 1.58 -12.76 -4.16
N VAL A 81 1.76 -11.98 -3.08
CA VAL A 81 0.65 -11.28 -2.42
C VAL A 81 0.01 -10.24 -3.34
N ALA A 82 0.80 -9.49 -4.10
CA ALA A 82 0.28 -8.46 -5.01
C ALA A 82 -0.55 -9.02 -6.16
N LEU A 83 -0.14 -10.14 -6.74
CA LEU A 83 -0.74 -10.69 -7.96
C LEU A 83 -1.59 -11.95 -7.73
N HIS A 84 -1.25 -12.74 -6.72
CA HIS A 84 -1.83 -14.07 -6.48
C HIS A 84 -1.95 -14.38 -5.00
N ALA A 85 -2.55 -13.48 -4.21
CA ALA A 85 -2.64 -13.61 -2.75
C ALA A 85 -3.21 -14.98 -2.30
N TYR A 86 -4.12 -15.55 -3.07
CA TYR A 86 -4.70 -16.87 -2.81
C TYR A 86 -3.71 -18.05 -2.90
N LYS A 87 -2.51 -17.82 -3.42
CA LYS A 87 -1.43 -18.81 -3.51
C LYS A 87 -0.43 -18.72 -2.35
N THR A 88 -0.64 -17.79 -1.42
CA THR A 88 0.23 -17.66 -0.24
C THR A 88 0.03 -18.88 0.66
N LEU A 89 1.12 -19.50 1.06
CA LEU A 89 1.16 -20.70 1.88
C LEU A 89 1.92 -20.43 3.19
N ASP A 90 1.77 -21.34 4.15
CA ASP A 90 2.49 -21.26 5.43
C ASP A 90 4.02 -21.30 5.23
N GLU A 91 4.49 -22.01 4.21
CA GLU A 91 5.91 -22.08 3.85
C GLU A 91 6.47 -20.72 3.43
N ASP A 92 5.66 -19.86 2.82
CA ASP A 92 6.09 -18.50 2.46
C ASP A 92 6.36 -17.66 3.72
N ILE A 93 5.50 -17.81 4.73
CA ILE A 93 5.64 -17.14 6.02
C ILE A 93 6.86 -17.68 6.79
N GLU A 94 7.03 -19.02 6.81
CA GLU A 94 8.18 -19.65 7.46
C GLU A 94 9.51 -19.22 6.81
N ALA A 95 9.54 -19.06 5.50
CA ALA A 95 10.73 -18.57 4.80
C ALA A 95 11.12 -17.16 5.25
N LEU A 96 10.15 -16.29 5.45
CA LEU A 96 10.39 -14.92 5.96
C LEU A 96 10.80 -14.92 7.42
N ARG A 97 10.22 -15.77 8.26
CA ARG A 97 10.67 -15.96 9.66
C ARG A 97 12.11 -16.42 9.72
N ASN A 98 12.49 -17.37 8.87
CA ASN A 98 13.86 -17.86 8.78
C ASN A 98 14.85 -16.82 8.26
N ALA A 99 14.37 -15.85 7.47
CA ALA A 99 15.14 -14.69 7.04
C ALA A 99 15.26 -13.59 8.13
N GLY A 100 14.60 -13.78 9.29
CA GLY A 100 14.74 -12.91 10.45
C GLY A 100 13.62 -11.90 10.66
N TYR A 101 12.54 -11.96 9.87
CA TYR A 101 11.37 -11.09 10.04
C TYR A 101 10.44 -11.62 11.14
N SER A 102 9.99 -10.72 12.03
CA SER A 102 8.96 -11.02 13.03
C SER A 102 7.59 -11.20 12.37
N GLU A 103 6.63 -11.79 13.07
CA GLU A 103 5.26 -11.89 12.59
C GLU A 103 4.63 -10.52 12.34
N ASP A 104 4.89 -9.57 13.24
CA ASP A 104 4.41 -8.19 13.08
C ASP A 104 5.04 -7.51 11.86
N ALA A 105 6.34 -7.72 11.63
CA ALA A 105 7.01 -7.24 10.42
C ALA A 105 6.39 -7.81 9.14
N ILE A 106 6.12 -9.11 9.11
CA ILE A 106 5.49 -9.78 7.97
C ILE A 106 4.07 -9.23 7.75
N PHE A 107 3.31 -9.01 8.82
CA PHE A 107 1.99 -8.41 8.76
C PHE A 107 2.03 -6.98 8.19
N GLU A 108 2.92 -6.12 8.69
CA GLU A 108 3.09 -4.76 8.21
C GLU A 108 3.47 -4.70 6.72
N MET A 109 4.39 -5.57 6.29
CA MET A 109 4.77 -5.70 4.89
C MET A 109 3.59 -6.17 4.02
N THR A 110 2.81 -7.13 4.50
CA THR A 110 1.62 -7.64 3.80
C THR A 110 0.57 -6.55 3.61
N LEU A 111 0.31 -5.74 4.64
CA LEU A 111 -0.58 -4.57 4.53
C LEU A 111 -0.07 -3.55 3.51
N SER A 112 1.23 -3.31 3.48
CA SER A 112 1.85 -2.39 2.52
C SER A 112 1.67 -2.86 1.08
N VAL A 113 1.81 -4.17 0.83
CA VAL A 113 1.52 -4.78 -0.47
C VAL A 113 0.05 -4.61 -0.85
N ALA A 114 -0.85 -4.92 0.06
CA ALA A 114 -2.29 -4.84 -0.18
C ALA A 114 -2.73 -3.41 -0.51
N ILE A 115 -2.20 -2.42 0.20
CA ILE A 115 -2.47 -1.00 -0.07
C ILE A 115 -1.97 -0.61 -1.45
N GLY A 116 -0.72 -0.89 -1.79
CA GLY A 116 -0.14 -0.51 -3.08
C GLY A 116 -0.88 -1.12 -4.26
N ALA A 117 -1.04 -2.43 -4.27
CA ALA A 117 -1.73 -3.14 -5.34
C ALA A 117 -3.22 -2.79 -5.42
N GLY A 118 -3.89 -2.66 -4.26
CA GLY A 118 -5.31 -2.35 -4.18
C GLY A 118 -5.63 -0.94 -4.66
N GLN A 119 -4.87 0.06 -4.21
CA GLN A 119 -5.06 1.44 -4.66
C GLN A 119 -4.79 1.61 -6.15
N ALA A 120 -3.74 0.99 -6.67
CA ALA A 120 -3.44 1.05 -8.10
C ALA A 120 -4.59 0.48 -8.96
N ARG A 121 -5.19 -0.62 -8.52
CA ARG A 121 -6.36 -1.20 -9.19
C ARG A 121 -7.58 -0.31 -9.08
N LEU A 122 -7.82 0.29 -7.91
CA LEU A 122 -8.91 1.24 -7.72
C LEU A 122 -8.75 2.47 -8.61
N GLU A 123 -7.56 3.05 -8.69
CA GLU A 123 -7.25 4.19 -9.56
C GLU A 123 -7.56 3.87 -11.03
N ARG A 124 -7.15 2.70 -11.50
CA ARG A 124 -7.44 2.25 -12.87
C ARG A 124 -8.94 2.03 -13.10
N GLY A 125 -9.64 1.41 -12.15
CA GLY A 125 -11.08 1.21 -12.24
C GLY A 125 -11.85 2.53 -12.28
N LEU A 126 -11.49 3.49 -11.45
CA LEU A 126 -12.09 4.81 -11.43
C LEU A 126 -11.78 5.60 -12.71
N ALA A 127 -10.58 5.47 -13.27
CA ALA A 127 -10.21 6.08 -14.54
C ALA A 127 -11.07 5.51 -15.69
N ALA A 128 -11.26 4.21 -15.73
CA ALA A 128 -12.13 3.56 -16.73
C ALA A 128 -13.59 4.04 -16.62
N LEU A 129 -14.12 4.21 -15.41
CA LEU A 129 -15.47 4.74 -15.19
C LEU A 129 -15.61 6.19 -15.66
N LYS A 130 -14.55 6.98 -15.65
CA LYS A 130 -14.55 8.37 -16.15
C LYS A 130 -14.41 8.46 -17.66
N GLY A 131 -14.33 7.34 -18.38
CA GLY A 131 -14.18 7.28 -19.83
C GLY A 131 -12.78 7.69 -20.31
N ALA A 132 -11.76 7.54 -19.47
CA ALA A 132 -10.37 7.66 -19.92
C ALA A 132 -10.13 6.64 -21.05
N PRO A 133 -9.52 7.04 -22.19
CA PRO A 133 -9.29 6.14 -23.30
C PRO A 133 -8.45 4.95 -22.80
N ASP A 134 -9.00 3.76 -23.01
CA ASP A 134 -8.29 2.54 -22.68
C ASP A 134 -7.13 2.40 -23.67
N ALA A 135 -5.89 2.41 -23.19
CA ALA A 135 -4.71 2.22 -24.01
C ALA A 135 -4.69 0.85 -24.74
N ALA A 136 -5.68 0.00 -24.46
CA ALA A 136 -5.89 -1.29 -25.11
C ALA A 136 -6.68 -1.21 -26.42
N GLN A 137 -7.21 -0.05 -26.80
CA GLN A 137 -7.98 0.11 -28.05
C GLN A 137 -7.17 0.66 -29.21
N GLU A 138 -5.88 0.87 -29.06
CA GLU A 138 -4.98 1.28 -30.14
C GLU A 138 -4.15 0.09 -30.69
N ALA A 139 -4.77 -1.08 -30.77
CA ALA A 139 -4.19 -2.19 -31.50
C ALA A 139 -5.00 -2.46 -32.78
#